data_78c2afd545f1046346e515bee0cdca1c
#
_entry.id   78c2afd545f1046346e515bee0cdca1c
#
_cell.length_a   1.000
_cell.length_b   1.000
_cell.length_c   1.000
_cell.angle_alpha   90.00
_cell.angle_beta   90.00
_cell.angle_gamma   90.00
#
_symmetry.space_group_name_H-M   'P 1'
#
loop_
_entity.id
_entity.type
_entity.pdbx_description
1 polymer ?
#
loop_
_entity_poly.entity_id
_entity_poly.type
_entity_poly.pdbx_seq_one_letter_code
_entity_poly.pdbx_strand_id
1 'polypeptide(L)'
;VDGVLWFARHVLPRVWSDLPHTKFFIVGARPARELVRLGEHEPRIVVTGYVADTTPYLADSAAFVVPLRAGGGMRVKILDAWARALPVVTTTIGCEGISVRHGENVLVADTPDAFAQAIIQLLRDPTAADQLARAGRAWVETAYNWRTVYRAFDAIYPHT
;
A
#
# COMPACT_ATOMS: atom_id res chain seq x y z
N VAL A 1 -7.24 0.37 -11.83
CA VAL A 1 -6.80 -0.68 -12.77
C VAL A 1 -5.42 -0.36 -13.30
N ASP A 2 -5.18 0.81 -13.92
CA ASP A 2 -3.91 1.20 -14.55
C ASP A 2 -2.68 0.95 -13.67
N GLY A 3 -2.64 1.50 -12.45
CA GLY A 3 -1.49 1.33 -11.55
C GLY A 3 -1.19 -0.13 -11.19
N VAL A 4 -2.22 -0.97 -11.03
CA VAL A 4 -2.03 -2.41 -10.77
C VAL A 4 -1.47 -3.13 -12.00
N LEU A 5 -1.94 -2.78 -13.20
CA LEU A 5 -1.41 -3.32 -14.45
C LEU A 5 0.06 -2.91 -14.68
N TRP A 6 0.36 -1.64 -14.44
CA TRP A 6 1.74 -1.13 -14.50
C TRP A 6 2.64 -1.88 -13.50
N PHE A 7 2.19 -2.05 -12.28
CA PHE A 7 2.91 -2.78 -11.24
C PHE A 7 3.18 -4.23 -11.65
N ALA A 8 2.13 -4.93 -12.12
CA ALA A 8 2.25 -6.32 -12.54
C ALA A 8 3.19 -6.51 -13.74
N ARG A 9 3.19 -5.58 -14.69
CA ARG A 9 3.98 -5.69 -15.93
C ARG A 9 5.41 -5.20 -15.81
N HIS A 10 5.64 -4.20 -14.94
CA HIS A 10 6.93 -3.51 -14.90
C HIS A 10 7.67 -3.66 -13.58
N VAL A 11 6.98 -3.85 -12.45
CA VAL A 11 7.61 -3.98 -11.13
C VAL A 11 7.79 -5.44 -10.73
N LEU A 12 6.73 -6.25 -10.78
CA LEU A 12 6.79 -7.65 -10.35
C LEU A 12 7.86 -8.49 -11.05
N PRO A 13 8.12 -8.39 -12.36
CA PRO A 13 9.21 -9.14 -12.98
C PRO A 13 10.58 -8.86 -12.35
N ARG A 14 10.83 -7.62 -11.91
CA ARG A 14 12.06 -7.22 -11.22
C ARG A 14 12.12 -7.81 -9.81
N VAL A 15 11.01 -7.78 -9.09
CA VAL A 15 10.91 -8.42 -7.77
C VAL A 15 11.14 -9.92 -7.88
N TRP A 16 10.55 -10.57 -8.88
CA TRP A 16 10.67 -12.01 -9.09
C TRP A 16 12.06 -12.46 -9.57
N SER A 17 12.81 -11.58 -10.21
CA SER A 17 14.23 -11.85 -10.54
C SER A 17 15.06 -12.12 -9.27
N ASP A 18 14.74 -11.41 -8.19
CA ASP A 18 15.43 -11.49 -6.91
C ASP A 18 14.76 -12.44 -5.91
N LEU A 19 13.43 -12.49 -5.94
CA LEU A 19 12.56 -13.20 -4.99
C LEU A 19 11.47 -13.97 -5.77
N PRO A 20 11.80 -15.09 -6.43
CA PRO A 20 10.95 -15.76 -7.42
C PRO A 20 9.64 -16.33 -6.85
N HIS A 21 9.56 -16.54 -5.54
CA HIS A 21 8.38 -17.11 -4.87
C HIS A 21 7.41 -16.05 -4.30
N THR A 22 7.69 -14.76 -4.48
CA THR A 22 6.83 -13.68 -4.01
C THR A 22 5.46 -13.74 -4.70
N LYS A 23 4.40 -13.74 -3.91
CA LYS A 23 3.01 -13.66 -4.41
C LYS A 23 2.50 -12.23 -4.33
N PHE A 24 1.63 -11.88 -5.26
CA PHE A 24 0.91 -10.62 -5.29
C PHE A 24 -0.59 -10.84 -5.21
N PHE A 25 -1.21 -10.32 -4.16
CA PHE A 25 -2.65 -10.42 -3.94
C PHE A 25 -3.36 -9.16 -4.41
N ILE A 26 -4.37 -9.31 -5.25
CA ILE A 26 -5.28 -8.26 -5.69
C ILE A 26 -6.63 -8.56 -5.08
N VAL A 27 -6.91 -7.91 -3.94
CA VAL A 27 -8.11 -8.17 -3.15
C VAL A 27 -9.16 -7.08 -3.43
N GLY A 28 -10.36 -7.47 -3.85
CA GLY A 28 -11.44 -6.52 -4.07
C GLY A 28 -12.54 -7.04 -4.97
N ALA A 29 -13.76 -6.50 -4.75
CA ALA A 29 -14.94 -6.89 -5.51
C ALA A 29 -14.86 -6.45 -6.98
N ARG A 30 -15.45 -7.23 -7.87
CA ARG A 30 -15.61 -6.93 -9.30
C ARG A 30 -14.29 -6.51 -9.98
N PRO A 31 -13.26 -7.35 -9.95
CA PRO A 31 -11.99 -7.04 -10.61
C PRO A 31 -12.20 -6.84 -12.11
N ALA A 32 -11.47 -5.89 -12.68
CA ALA A 32 -11.48 -5.69 -14.14
C ALA A 32 -10.98 -6.96 -14.86
N ARG A 33 -11.50 -7.22 -16.05
CA ARG A 33 -11.17 -8.43 -16.83
C ARG A 33 -9.66 -8.59 -17.07
N GLU A 34 -8.96 -7.49 -17.25
CA GLU A 34 -7.51 -7.48 -17.45
C GLU A 34 -6.75 -7.99 -16.21
N LEU A 35 -7.24 -7.70 -15.00
CA LEU A 35 -6.66 -8.21 -13.75
C LEU A 35 -6.93 -9.70 -13.57
N VAL A 36 -8.15 -10.15 -13.91
CA VAL A 36 -8.49 -11.59 -13.88
C VAL A 36 -7.56 -12.37 -14.80
N ARG A 37 -7.37 -11.90 -16.05
CA ARG A 37 -6.46 -12.53 -17.00
C ARG A 37 -5.02 -12.59 -16.51
N LEU A 38 -4.55 -11.57 -15.77
CA LEU A 38 -3.22 -11.63 -15.16
C LEU A 38 -3.07 -12.82 -14.21
N GLY A 39 -4.05 -13.04 -13.34
CA GLY A 39 -4.04 -14.16 -12.41
C GLY A 39 -4.17 -15.52 -13.10
N GLU A 40 -4.88 -15.60 -14.24
CA GLU A 40 -4.99 -16.82 -15.06
C GLU A 40 -3.66 -17.21 -15.72
N HIS A 41 -2.82 -16.23 -16.10
CA HIS A 41 -1.55 -16.46 -16.79
C HIS A 41 -0.34 -16.53 -15.86
N GLU A 42 -0.43 -15.96 -14.66
CA GLU A 42 0.68 -15.92 -13.71
C GLU A 42 0.20 -16.38 -12.31
N PRO A 43 0.52 -17.62 -11.91
CA PRO A 43 0.06 -18.21 -10.66
C PRO A 43 0.49 -17.46 -9.38
N ARG A 44 1.52 -16.62 -9.48
CA ARG A 44 1.98 -15.76 -8.37
C ARG A 44 1.12 -14.51 -8.19
N ILE A 45 0.20 -14.23 -9.13
CA ILE A 45 -0.78 -13.16 -9.02
C ILE A 45 -2.14 -13.77 -8.65
N VAL A 46 -2.61 -13.48 -7.44
CA VAL A 46 -3.88 -14.01 -6.93
C VAL A 46 -4.92 -12.90 -6.94
N VAL A 47 -5.96 -13.05 -7.77
CA VAL A 47 -7.08 -12.12 -7.86
C VAL A 47 -8.27 -12.73 -7.15
N THR A 48 -8.65 -12.19 -5.98
CA THR A 48 -9.64 -12.84 -5.12
C THR A 48 -11.08 -12.57 -5.53
N GLY A 49 -11.37 -11.46 -6.18
CA GLY A 49 -12.74 -10.96 -6.27
C GLY A 49 -13.25 -10.45 -4.92
N TYR A 50 -14.55 -10.54 -4.68
CA TYR A 50 -15.15 -10.18 -3.40
C TYR A 50 -14.72 -11.16 -2.31
N VAL A 51 -14.29 -10.62 -1.18
CA VAL A 51 -14.07 -11.36 0.06
C VAL A 51 -14.84 -10.67 1.18
N ALA A 52 -15.45 -11.44 2.08
CA ALA A 52 -16.19 -10.91 3.21
C ALA A 52 -15.26 -10.27 4.26
N ASP A 53 -14.03 -10.80 4.38
CA ASP A 53 -13.00 -10.31 5.29
C ASP A 53 -11.65 -10.24 4.55
N THR A 54 -11.03 -9.06 4.59
CA THR A 54 -9.69 -8.82 4.02
C THR A 54 -8.57 -9.10 5.02
N THR A 55 -8.90 -9.26 6.30
CA THR A 55 -7.93 -9.39 7.39
C THR A 55 -6.91 -10.52 7.18
N PRO A 56 -7.29 -11.72 6.74
CA PRO A 56 -6.32 -12.80 6.51
C PRO A 56 -5.26 -12.43 5.47
N TYR A 57 -5.67 -11.78 4.37
CA TYR A 57 -4.74 -11.37 3.31
C TYR A 57 -3.77 -10.28 3.75
N LEU A 58 -4.23 -9.37 4.63
CA LEU A 58 -3.40 -8.30 5.17
C LEU A 58 -2.45 -8.84 6.25
N ALA A 59 -2.92 -9.73 7.13
CA ALA A 59 -2.11 -10.32 8.19
C ALA A 59 -0.93 -11.13 7.66
N ASP A 60 -1.12 -11.83 6.54
CA ASP A 60 -0.08 -12.65 5.89
C ASP A 60 0.80 -11.86 4.92
N SER A 61 0.56 -10.55 4.75
CA SER A 61 1.30 -9.71 3.80
C SER A 61 2.55 -9.11 4.43
N ALA A 62 3.67 -9.27 3.76
CA ALA A 62 4.94 -8.65 4.15
C ALA A 62 5.05 -7.17 3.75
N ALA A 63 4.27 -6.72 2.77
CA ALA A 63 4.20 -5.32 2.36
C ALA A 63 2.86 -4.98 1.70
N PHE A 64 2.42 -3.75 1.85
CA PHE A 64 1.25 -3.20 1.17
C PHE A 64 1.68 -2.23 0.08
N VAL A 65 1.19 -2.40 -1.14
CA VAL A 65 1.60 -1.59 -2.29
C VAL A 65 0.47 -0.72 -2.82
N VAL A 66 0.76 0.55 -3.10
CA VAL A 66 -0.18 1.52 -3.66
C VAL A 66 0.43 2.14 -4.93
N PRO A 67 0.44 1.40 -6.06
CA PRO A 67 1.11 1.81 -7.28
C PRO A 67 0.25 2.74 -8.14
N LEU A 68 -0.33 3.80 -7.56
CA LEU A 68 -1.17 4.74 -8.28
C LEU A 68 -0.34 5.68 -9.15
N ARG A 69 -0.75 5.85 -10.40
CA ARG A 69 -0.10 6.73 -11.39
C ARG A 69 -0.98 7.92 -11.80
N ALA A 70 -2.26 7.85 -11.47
CA ALA A 70 -3.22 8.92 -11.71
C ALA A 70 -4.37 8.81 -10.70
N GLY A 71 -5.05 9.90 -10.45
CA GLY A 71 -6.22 10.00 -9.58
C GLY A 71 -6.01 11.05 -8.49
N GLY A 72 -7.10 11.56 -7.93
CA GLY A 72 -7.13 12.54 -6.84
C GLY A 72 -7.76 11.97 -5.57
N GLY A 73 -7.71 12.76 -4.49
CA GLY A 73 -8.32 12.45 -3.20
C GLY A 73 -7.43 11.67 -2.23
N MET A 74 -7.79 11.73 -0.96
CA MET A 74 -7.04 11.12 0.14
C MET A 74 -6.99 9.59 0.02
N ARG A 75 -5.82 9.03 0.23
CA ARG A 75 -5.55 7.60 0.06
C ARG A 75 -5.81 6.82 1.36
N VAL A 76 -7.06 6.71 1.76
CA VAL A 76 -7.50 5.99 2.98
C VAL A 76 -6.89 4.59 3.09
N LYS A 77 -6.57 3.93 1.97
CA LYS A 77 -5.92 2.61 1.95
C LYS A 77 -4.55 2.59 2.64
N ILE A 78 -3.80 3.69 2.57
CA ILE A 78 -2.51 3.80 3.29
C ILE A 78 -2.77 3.89 4.79
N LEU A 79 -3.78 4.68 5.20
CA LEU A 79 -4.15 4.80 6.61
C LEU A 79 -4.61 3.46 7.19
N ASP A 80 -5.39 2.67 6.43
CA ASP A 80 -5.82 1.32 6.84
C ASP A 80 -4.63 0.36 6.95
N ALA A 81 -3.70 0.38 5.98
CA ALA A 81 -2.48 -0.42 6.04
C ALA A 81 -1.61 -0.06 7.26
N TRP A 82 -1.43 1.23 7.53
CA TRP A 82 -0.69 1.71 8.70
C TRP A 82 -1.37 1.32 10.02
N ALA A 83 -2.70 1.44 10.12
CA ALA A 83 -3.45 1.02 11.31
C ALA A 83 -3.27 -0.47 11.63
N ARG A 84 -2.97 -1.28 10.60
CA ARG A 84 -2.66 -2.71 10.71
C ARG A 84 -1.17 -3.01 10.85
N ALA A 85 -0.35 -1.99 11.01
CA ALA A 85 1.11 -2.10 11.07
C ALA A 85 1.69 -2.84 9.85
N LEU A 86 1.24 -2.49 8.64
CA LEU A 86 1.82 -2.98 7.40
C LEU A 86 2.81 -1.95 6.83
N PRO A 87 4.01 -2.36 6.41
CA PRO A 87 4.93 -1.47 5.73
C PRO A 87 4.37 -1.16 4.33
N VAL A 88 4.41 0.13 3.94
CA VAL A 88 3.79 0.61 2.70
C VAL A 88 4.84 1.07 1.71
N VAL A 89 4.69 0.62 0.45
CA VAL A 89 5.39 1.16 -0.72
C VAL A 89 4.37 1.82 -1.64
N THR A 90 4.63 3.06 -2.04
CA THR A 90 3.70 3.83 -2.85
C THR A 90 4.43 4.71 -3.86
N THR A 91 3.69 5.25 -4.82
CA THR A 91 4.15 6.35 -5.68
C THR A 91 3.88 7.70 -5.02
N THR A 92 4.49 8.78 -5.51
CA THR A 92 4.19 10.15 -5.09
C THR A 92 2.69 10.44 -5.23
N ILE A 93 2.07 10.08 -6.37
CA ILE A 93 0.62 10.21 -6.57
C ILE A 93 -0.16 9.30 -5.62
N GLY A 94 0.37 8.14 -5.29
CA GLY A 94 -0.27 7.17 -4.40
C GLY A 94 -0.39 7.63 -2.94
N CYS A 95 0.41 8.58 -2.49
CA CYS A 95 0.32 9.16 -1.14
C CYS A 95 -0.18 10.61 -1.12
N GLU A 96 -0.67 11.13 -2.24
CA GLU A 96 -1.23 12.47 -2.32
C GLU A 96 -2.37 12.66 -1.29
N GLY A 97 -2.37 13.80 -0.60
CA GLY A 97 -3.34 14.11 0.45
C GLY A 97 -3.09 13.44 1.81
N ILE A 98 -1.97 12.72 1.95
CA ILE A 98 -1.52 12.13 3.22
C ILE A 98 -0.14 12.69 3.58
N SER A 99 0.04 13.07 4.84
CA SER A 99 1.36 13.49 5.33
C SER A 99 2.26 12.28 5.51
N VAL A 100 3.20 12.10 4.57
CA VAL A 100 4.15 10.99 4.56
C VAL A 100 5.58 11.46 4.71
N ARG A 101 6.46 10.59 5.22
CA ARG A 101 7.91 10.78 5.30
C ARG A 101 8.59 9.55 4.70
N HIS A 102 9.17 9.75 3.51
CA HIS A 102 9.92 8.70 2.83
C HIS A 102 11.05 8.16 3.70
N GLY A 103 11.14 6.83 3.81
CA GLY A 103 12.15 6.16 4.64
C GLY A 103 11.84 6.09 6.14
N GLU A 104 10.83 6.87 6.62
CA GLU A 104 10.42 6.84 8.02
C GLU A 104 9.13 6.03 8.21
N ASN A 105 8.04 6.40 7.53
CA ASN A 105 6.73 5.74 7.67
C ASN A 105 6.18 5.15 6.36
N VAL A 106 6.85 5.39 5.24
CA VAL A 106 6.49 4.89 3.92
C VAL A 106 7.74 4.85 3.03
N LEU A 107 7.76 3.96 2.04
CA LEU A 107 8.71 4.05 0.92
C LEU A 107 7.98 4.63 -0.30
N VAL A 108 8.47 5.74 -0.84
CA VAL A 108 7.93 6.39 -2.04
C VAL A 108 8.85 6.11 -3.21
N ALA A 109 8.29 5.57 -4.30
CA ALA A 109 9.04 5.22 -5.50
C ALA A 109 8.15 5.36 -6.75
N ASP A 110 8.61 6.12 -7.75
CA ASP A 110 7.83 6.44 -8.95
C ASP A 110 8.29 5.65 -10.19
N THR A 111 9.48 5.07 -10.16
CA THR A 111 9.99 4.24 -11.26
C THR A 111 9.86 2.75 -10.96
N PRO A 112 9.73 1.88 -11.98
CA PRO A 112 9.66 0.44 -11.77
C PRO A 112 10.84 -0.13 -10.99
N ASP A 113 12.04 0.36 -11.26
CA ASP A 113 13.27 -0.12 -10.61
C ASP A 113 13.30 0.29 -9.13
N ALA A 114 13.04 1.57 -8.81
CA ALA A 114 12.99 2.04 -7.44
C ALA A 114 11.87 1.37 -6.63
N PHE A 115 10.70 1.14 -7.24
CA PHE A 115 9.58 0.48 -6.60
C PHE A 115 9.90 -0.99 -6.29
N ALA A 116 10.51 -1.70 -7.24
CA ALA A 116 10.96 -3.07 -7.04
C ALA A 116 12.01 -3.17 -5.94
N GLN A 117 13.03 -2.27 -5.94
CA GLN A 117 14.06 -2.24 -4.91
C GLN A 117 13.47 -1.98 -3.51
N ALA A 118 12.50 -1.06 -3.39
CA ALA A 118 11.81 -0.80 -2.14
C ALA A 118 11.09 -2.07 -1.61
N ILE A 119 10.41 -2.82 -2.47
CA ILE A 119 9.78 -4.09 -2.08
C ILE A 119 10.82 -5.13 -1.69
N ILE A 120 11.86 -5.33 -2.49
CA ILE A 120 12.93 -6.30 -2.24
C ILE A 120 13.61 -6.01 -0.89
N GLN A 121 13.86 -4.73 -0.60
CA GLN A 121 14.41 -4.30 0.70
C GLN A 121 13.52 -4.74 1.85
N LEU A 122 12.22 -4.46 1.82
CA LEU A 122 11.28 -4.85 2.88
C LEU A 122 11.18 -6.37 3.04
N LEU A 123 11.17 -7.11 1.93
CA LEU A 123 11.07 -8.56 1.95
C LEU A 123 12.35 -9.26 2.43
N ARG A 124 13.52 -8.63 2.26
CA ARG A 124 14.83 -9.17 2.71
C ARG A 124 15.21 -8.74 4.11
N ASP A 125 14.68 -7.61 4.58
CA ASP A 125 14.97 -7.06 5.91
C ASP A 125 13.68 -6.89 6.73
N PRO A 126 13.24 -7.95 7.45
CA PRO A 126 12.06 -7.89 8.31
C PRO A 126 12.17 -6.85 9.43
N THR A 127 13.39 -6.52 9.86
CA THR A 127 13.61 -5.50 10.89
C THR A 127 13.30 -4.10 10.36
N ALA A 128 13.82 -3.76 9.17
CA ALA A 128 13.50 -2.50 8.51
C ALA A 128 11.99 -2.41 8.16
N ALA A 129 11.39 -3.51 7.72
CA ALA A 129 9.96 -3.59 7.44
C ALA A 129 9.11 -3.31 8.70
N ASP A 130 9.44 -3.93 9.83
CA ASP A 130 8.77 -3.73 11.12
C ASP A 130 8.93 -2.29 11.64
N GLN A 131 10.12 -1.71 11.53
CA GLN A 131 10.36 -0.32 11.90
C GLN A 131 9.48 0.64 11.09
N LEU A 132 9.44 0.48 9.76
CA LEU A 132 8.61 1.28 8.87
C LEU A 132 7.12 1.13 9.21
N ALA A 133 6.66 -0.09 9.45
CA ALA A 133 5.30 -0.42 9.81
C ALA A 133 4.87 0.21 11.14
N ARG A 134 5.70 0.12 12.18
CA ARG A 134 5.45 0.74 13.48
C ARG A 134 5.42 2.27 13.40
N ALA A 135 6.32 2.86 12.63
CA ALA A 135 6.32 4.31 12.44
C ALA A 135 5.06 4.78 11.70
N GLY A 136 4.61 4.05 10.67
CA GLY A 136 3.33 4.30 9.99
C GLY A 136 2.14 4.19 10.95
N ARG A 137 2.09 3.16 11.79
CA ARG A 137 1.03 2.98 12.79
C ARG A 137 1.03 4.11 13.82
N ALA A 138 2.16 4.45 14.40
CA ALA A 138 2.26 5.56 15.35
C ALA A 138 1.80 6.88 14.72
N TRP A 139 2.11 7.07 13.43
CA TRP A 139 1.68 8.25 12.69
C TRP A 139 0.16 8.32 12.51
N VAL A 140 -0.49 7.23 12.09
CA VAL A 140 -1.96 7.23 11.94
C VAL A 140 -2.67 7.39 13.29
N GLU A 141 -2.16 6.79 14.35
CA GLU A 141 -2.71 6.91 15.70
C GLU A 141 -2.63 8.35 16.25
N THR A 142 -1.62 9.12 15.86
CA THR A 142 -1.44 10.51 16.33
C THR A 142 -2.09 11.54 15.41
N ALA A 143 -1.89 11.43 14.09
CA ALA A 143 -2.28 12.44 13.12
C ALA A 143 -3.71 12.28 12.58
N TYR A 144 -4.23 11.04 12.57
CA TYR A 144 -5.51 10.71 11.93
C TYR A 144 -6.55 10.10 12.90
N ASN A 145 -6.36 10.24 14.21
CA ASN A 145 -7.38 9.83 15.16
C ASN A 145 -8.52 10.87 15.25
N TRP A 146 -9.69 10.41 15.65
CA TRP A 146 -10.89 11.25 15.73
C TRP A 146 -10.71 12.49 16.63
N ARG A 147 -9.98 12.36 17.72
CA ARG A 147 -9.74 13.50 18.65
C ARG A 147 -8.95 14.62 17.97
N THR A 148 -7.94 14.26 17.18
CA THR A 148 -7.13 15.22 16.41
C THR A 148 -7.96 15.87 15.32
N VAL A 149 -8.77 15.09 14.60
CA VAL A 149 -9.67 15.57 13.56
C VAL A 149 -10.73 16.54 14.16
N TYR A 150 -11.40 16.16 15.24
CA TYR A 150 -12.41 17.01 15.87
C TYR A 150 -11.83 18.32 16.40
N ARG A 151 -10.64 18.32 17.02
CA ARG A 151 -9.99 19.57 17.45
C ARG A 151 -9.73 20.54 16.29
N ALA A 152 -9.39 20.01 15.12
CA ALA A 152 -9.24 20.85 13.93
C ALA A 152 -10.58 21.44 13.47
N PHE A 153 -11.69 20.71 13.60
CA PHE A 153 -13.04 21.23 13.36
C PHE A 153 -13.45 22.31 14.36
N ASP A 154 -13.19 22.10 15.66
CA ASP A 154 -13.50 23.08 16.71
C ASP A 154 -12.76 24.41 16.49
N ALA A 155 -11.56 24.37 15.92
CA ALA A 155 -10.80 25.57 15.57
C ALA A 155 -11.43 26.36 14.40
N ILE A 156 -12.14 25.67 13.49
CA ILE A 156 -12.81 26.29 12.33
C ILE A 156 -14.23 26.75 12.70
N TYR A 157 -14.91 26.00 13.58
CA TYR A 157 -16.28 26.27 14.05
C TYR A 157 -16.29 26.42 15.55
N PRO A 158 -15.84 27.60 16.09
CA PRO A 158 -15.91 27.84 17.53
C PRO A 158 -17.37 27.80 17.98
N HIS A 159 -17.65 26.96 18.97
CA HIS A 159 -18.96 26.90 19.58
C HIS A 159 -19.26 28.25 20.23
N THR A 160 -20.22 29.01 19.70
CA THR A 160 -20.80 30.22 20.30
C THR A 160 -21.69 29.84 21.45
#